data_03718610309353c1b630efa6d9fd214a
#
_entry.id   03718610309353c1b630efa6d9fd214a
#
_cell.length_a   1.000
_cell.length_b   1.000
_cell.length_c   1.000
_cell.angle_alpha   90.00
_cell.angle_beta   90.00
_cell.angle_gamma   90.00
#
_symmetry.space_group_name_H-M   'P 1'
#
loop_
_entity.id
_entity.type
_entity.pdbx_description
1 polymer ?
#
loop_
_entity_poly.entity_id
_entity_poly.type
_entity_poly.pdbx_seq_one_letter_code
_entity_poly.pdbx_strand_id
1 'polypeptide(L)'
;DGNSNFTQILIDIIERNNKKVPILLSSSTQVGNGSDYAKSKEEAEKIIEKYAIKNDISCFIYRLPNVFGKWSKPNYNTVIATWCYNITRDIEIKVDNPDKELTLAYIGDVAHAFIKHLYVTQSKELFYEINNVYKKTLGEIQQLLFMFRDSRQNLLIPNIAKGFERVLYATYLSFLPTDKFSYKLSGHEDARGTFYEILKTLDSGQLGISTTKPGVTRGNHYHNTKNEKFLVVSGNGVIRFRKIQSGKVFEYYVSSEKLEVVDIPVGYTHNIENLGDTDMVTIMWAN
;
A
#
# COMPACT_ATOMS: atom_id res chain seq x y z
N ASP A 1 5.43 17.45 -33.47
CA ASP A 1 5.51 16.26 -32.64
C ASP A 1 6.26 16.54 -31.32
N GLY A 2 5.60 16.32 -30.15
CA GLY A 2 6.10 16.84 -28.88
C GLY A 2 7.35 16.12 -28.35
N ASN A 3 7.57 14.84 -28.68
CA ASN A 3 8.69 14.07 -28.12
C ASN A 3 9.99 14.27 -28.93
N SER A 4 9.98 13.99 -30.23
CA SER A 4 11.17 14.08 -31.06
C SER A 4 11.65 15.52 -31.24
N ASN A 5 10.73 16.48 -31.51
CA ASN A 5 11.09 17.90 -31.66
C ASN A 5 11.68 18.48 -30.37
N PHE A 6 11.08 18.17 -29.22
CA PHE A 6 11.61 18.62 -27.92
C PHE A 6 13.02 18.04 -27.66
N THR A 7 13.21 16.76 -27.94
CA THR A 7 14.51 16.11 -27.79
C THR A 7 15.56 16.75 -28.70
N GLN A 8 15.22 17.01 -29.95
CA GLN A 8 16.13 17.68 -30.89
C GLN A 8 16.52 19.08 -30.43
N ILE A 9 15.52 19.91 -30.03
CA ILE A 9 15.77 21.27 -29.51
C ILE A 9 16.70 21.22 -28.29
N LEU A 10 16.48 20.27 -27.36
CA LEU A 10 17.35 20.11 -26.19
C LEU A 10 18.79 19.82 -26.58
N ILE A 11 19.00 18.89 -27.52
CA ILE A 11 20.33 18.54 -28.02
C ILE A 11 20.99 19.75 -28.68
N ASP A 12 20.26 20.47 -29.58
CA ASP A 12 20.76 21.67 -30.26
C ASP A 12 21.21 22.75 -29.26
N ILE A 13 20.48 22.97 -28.17
CA ILE A 13 20.83 23.92 -27.13
C ILE A 13 22.11 23.48 -26.38
N ILE A 14 22.20 22.19 -26.03
CA ILE A 14 23.38 21.63 -25.35
C ILE A 14 24.62 21.83 -26.22
N GLU A 15 24.55 21.46 -27.50
CA GLU A 15 25.65 21.60 -28.46
C GLU A 15 26.05 23.05 -28.72
N ARG A 16 25.09 23.97 -28.91
CA ARG A 16 25.36 25.41 -29.09
C ARG A 16 26.09 26.04 -27.91
N ASN A 17 25.89 25.50 -26.72
CA ASN A 17 26.58 25.95 -25.50
C ASN A 17 27.91 25.20 -25.27
N ASN A 18 28.39 24.41 -26.23
CA ASN A 18 29.61 23.60 -26.15
C ASN A 18 29.61 22.69 -24.89
N LYS A 19 28.46 22.19 -24.49
CA LYS A 19 28.33 21.27 -23.36
C LYS A 19 28.24 19.83 -23.85
N LYS A 20 28.76 18.92 -23.00
CA LYS A 20 28.61 17.48 -23.15
C LYS A 20 28.04 16.95 -21.86
N VAL A 21 26.78 16.60 -21.84
CA VAL A 21 26.10 16.12 -20.61
C VAL A 21 25.41 14.79 -20.90
N PRO A 22 25.48 13.83 -19.98
CA PRO A 22 24.69 12.60 -20.08
C PRO A 22 23.19 12.93 -20.11
N ILE A 23 22.44 12.17 -20.90
CA ILE A 23 20.99 12.32 -21.02
C ILE A 23 20.32 11.02 -20.67
N LEU A 24 19.28 11.07 -19.84
CA LEU A 24 18.37 9.98 -19.60
C LEU A 24 17.03 10.27 -20.28
N LEU A 25 16.63 9.36 -21.20
CA LEU A 25 15.37 9.43 -21.92
C LEU A 25 14.38 8.38 -21.40
N SER A 26 13.19 8.82 -20.96
CA SER A 26 12.06 7.94 -20.78
C SER A 26 11.38 7.65 -22.12
N SER A 27 11.66 6.48 -22.70
CA SER A 27 11.01 5.96 -23.88
C SER A 27 9.85 5.01 -23.51
N SER A 28 9.41 4.16 -24.42
CA SER A 28 8.25 3.30 -24.22
C SER A 28 8.45 1.92 -24.82
N THR A 29 7.93 0.89 -24.16
CA THR A 29 7.82 -0.46 -24.72
C THR A 29 6.90 -0.52 -25.96
N GLN A 30 6.17 0.56 -26.26
CA GLN A 30 5.35 0.67 -27.48
C GLN A 30 6.15 0.99 -28.74
N VAL A 31 7.43 1.35 -28.62
CA VAL A 31 8.32 1.55 -29.78
C VAL A 31 8.25 0.32 -30.68
N GLY A 32 8.07 0.55 -31.99
CA GLY A 32 7.91 -0.51 -32.99
C GLY A 32 6.46 -0.95 -33.26
N ASN A 33 5.44 -0.47 -32.54
CA ASN A 33 4.04 -0.84 -32.79
C ASN A 33 3.36 -0.07 -33.94
N GLY A 34 4.07 0.86 -34.59
CA GLY A 34 3.60 1.61 -35.77
C GLY A 34 2.71 2.82 -35.47
N SER A 35 2.31 3.07 -34.21
CA SER A 35 1.52 4.28 -33.86
C SER A 35 2.36 5.55 -33.95
N ASP A 36 1.72 6.70 -34.13
CA ASP A 36 2.42 7.99 -34.18
C ASP A 36 3.19 8.30 -32.89
N TYR A 37 2.65 7.87 -31.73
CA TYR A 37 3.34 7.95 -30.46
C TYR A 37 4.61 7.09 -30.44
N ALA A 38 4.54 5.85 -30.92
CA ALA A 38 5.69 4.95 -31.00
C ALA A 38 6.79 5.48 -31.94
N LYS A 39 6.40 5.98 -33.12
CA LYS A 39 7.32 6.63 -34.08
C LYS A 39 8.03 7.83 -33.45
N SER A 40 7.28 8.68 -32.76
CA SER A 40 7.82 9.84 -32.06
C SER A 40 8.85 9.46 -30.97
N LYS A 41 8.57 8.40 -30.22
CA LYS A 41 9.53 7.87 -29.23
C LYS A 41 10.77 7.27 -29.90
N GLU A 42 10.59 6.52 -30.96
CA GLU A 42 11.70 5.92 -31.74
C GLU A 42 12.61 6.99 -32.35
N GLU A 43 12.05 8.07 -32.89
CA GLU A 43 12.83 9.22 -33.37
C GLU A 43 13.63 9.88 -32.25
N ALA A 44 13.02 10.08 -31.07
CA ALA A 44 13.73 10.62 -29.91
C ALA A 44 14.89 9.70 -29.45
N GLU A 45 14.69 8.37 -29.46
CA GLU A 45 15.76 7.40 -29.21
C GLU A 45 16.93 7.58 -30.18
N LYS A 46 16.65 7.66 -31.49
CA LYS A 46 17.66 7.86 -32.54
C LYS A 46 18.44 9.17 -32.38
N ILE A 47 17.79 10.24 -31.95
CA ILE A 47 18.44 11.53 -31.66
C ILE A 47 19.44 11.37 -30.50
N ILE A 48 19.02 10.74 -29.39
CA ILE A 48 19.90 10.50 -28.23
C ILE A 48 21.07 9.59 -28.58
N GLU A 49 20.83 8.52 -29.35
CA GLU A 49 21.88 7.61 -29.79
C GLU A 49 22.96 8.34 -30.64
N LYS A 50 22.53 9.13 -31.61
CA LYS A 50 23.46 9.95 -32.43
C LYS A 50 24.24 10.94 -31.58
N TYR A 51 23.60 11.59 -30.62
CA TYR A 51 24.26 12.52 -29.70
C TYR A 51 25.30 11.82 -28.82
N ALA A 52 24.96 10.64 -28.27
CA ALA A 52 25.86 9.84 -27.45
C ALA A 52 27.12 9.43 -28.22
N ILE A 53 26.97 8.89 -29.46
CA ILE A 53 28.06 8.47 -30.33
C ILE A 53 28.93 9.66 -30.71
N LYS A 54 28.33 10.76 -31.21
CA LYS A 54 29.05 11.97 -31.68
C LYS A 54 29.94 12.58 -30.60
N ASN A 55 29.48 12.54 -29.34
CA ASN A 55 30.15 13.24 -28.24
C ASN A 55 30.97 12.31 -27.35
N ASP A 56 30.92 10.99 -27.58
CA ASP A 56 31.54 9.96 -26.75
C ASP A 56 31.12 10.07 -25.27
N ILE A 57 29.82 10.10 -25.03
CA ILE A 57 29.23 10.21 -23.69
C ILE A 57 28.18 9.15 -23.45
N SER A 58 28.03 8.78 -22.17
CA SER A 58 26.97 7.87 -21.75
C SER A 58 25.61 8.54 -21.79
N CYS A 59 24.65 7.90 -22.45
CA CYS A 59 23.23 8.25 -22.37
C CYS A 59 22.44 7.01 -21.99
N PHE A 60 21.23 7.21 -21.46
CA PHE A 60 20.43 6.14 -20.88
C PHE A 60 19.01 6.22 -21.43
N ILE A 61 18.57 5.20 -22.15
CA ILE A 61 17.22 5.13 -22.75
C ILE A 61 16.44 4.03 -22.03
N TYR A 62 15.37 4.40 -21.33
CA TYR A 62 14.47 3.45 -20.66
C TYR A 62 13.21 3.26 -21.49
N ARG A 63 12.98 2.07 -22.03
CA ARG A 63 11.71 1.66 -22.63
C ARG A 63 10.74 1.23 -21.54
N LEU A 64 9.98 2.19 -21.01
CA LEU A 64 9.07 1.99 -19.88
C LEU A 64 7.77 1.31 -20.34
N PRO A 65 7.25 0.32 -19.58
CA PRO A 65 5.89 -0.17 -19.73
C PRO A 65 4.88 0.84 -19.18
N ASN A 66 3.64 0.44 -18.93
CA ASN A 66 2.66 1.31 -18.28
C ASN A 66 3.12 1.67 -16.86
N VAL A 67 3.45 2.93 -16.64
CA VAL A 67 3.88 3.44 -15.33
C VAL A 67 2.67 3.86 -14.51
N PHE A 68 2.66 3.49 -13.23
CA PHE A 68 1.63 3.89 -12.28
C PHE A 68 2.21 4.32 -10.94
N GLY A 69 1.43 5.06 -10.17
CA GLY A 69 1.82 5.51 -8.82
C GLY A 69 1.13 6.80 -8.43
N LYS A 70 1.50 7.30 -7.24
CA LYS A 70 1.02 8.58 -6.71
C LYS A 70 1.29 9.74 -7.69
N TRP A 71 0.41 10.76 -7.65
CA TRP A 71 0.48 11.97 -8.46
C TRP A 71 0.27 11.79 -9.98
N SER A 72 -0.03 10.58 -10.43
CA SER A 72 -0.41 10.36 -11.82
C SER A 72 -1.74 11.06 -12.12
N LYS A 73 -1.83 11.74 -13.26
CA LYS A 73 -3.04 12.49 -13.65
C LYS A 73 -4.15 11.51 -14.05
N PRO A 74 -5.30 11.52 -13.37
CA PRO A 74 -6.45 10.69 -13.76
C PRO A 74 -7.05 11.20 -15.08
N ASN A 75 -7.79 10.34 -15.77
CA ASN A 75 -8.45 10.63 -17.05
C ASN A 75 -7.50 11.17 -18.15
N TYR A 76 -6.26 10.68 -18.14
CA TYR A 76 -5.26 11.04 -19.14
C TYR A 76 -4.72 9.78 -19.83
N ASN A 77 -3.63 9.18 -19.37
CA ASN A 77 -2.98 8.04 -20.06
C ASN A 77 -2.81 6.79 -19.18
N THR A 78 -3.46 6.71 -18.03
CA THR A 78 -3.31 5.59 -17.12
C THR A 78 -4.65 5.15 -16.54
N VAL A 79 -4.97 3.89 -16.75
CA VAL A 79 -6.16 3.25 -16.19
C VAL A 79 -6.12 3.24 -14.66
N ILE A 80 -4.97 2.93 -14.05
CA ILE A 80 -4.84 2.83 -12.59
C ILE A 80 -5.16 4.17 -11.91
N ALA A 81 -4.59 5.28 -12.39
CA ALA A 81 -4.88 6.59 -11.80
C ALA A 81 -6.36 6.96 -11.96
N THR A 82 -6.94 6.69 -13.13
CA THR A 82 -8.34 6.96 -13.42
C THR A 82 -9.25 6.13 -12.50
N TRP A 83 -8.99 4.85 -12.35
CA TRP A 83 -9.79 3.97 -11.50
C TRP A 83 -9.62 4.29 -10.00
N CYS A 84 -8.40 4.55 -9.54
CA CYS A 84 -8.18 5.01 -8.17
C CYS A 84 -8.94 6.29 -7.86
N TYR A 85 -8.88 7.27 -8.78
CA TYR A 85 -9.61 8.53 -8.65
C TYR A 85 -11.13 8.32 -8.61
N ASN A 86 -11.67 7.52 -9.52
CA ASN A 86 -13.09 7.27 -9.63
C ASN A 86 -13.63 6.50 -8.41
N ILE A 87 -12.99 5.39 -8.05
CA ILE A 87 -13.44 4.53 -6.94
C ILE A 87 -13.42 5.28 -5.60
N THR A 88 -12.40 6.11 -5.36
CA THR A 88 -12.33 6.91 -4.13
C THR A 88 -13.39 8.01 -4.05
N ARG A 89 -14.09 8.28 -5.14
CA ARG A 89 -15.18 9.27 -5.27
C ARG A 89 -16.53 8.65 -5.58
N ASP A 90 -16.63 7.33 -5.48
CA ASP A 90 -17.85 6.57 -5.76
C ASP A 90 -18.36 6.75 -7.22
N ILE A 91 -17.43 7.06 -8.15
CA ILE A 91 -17.70 7.15 -9.58
C ILE A 91 -17.51 5.76 -10.20
N GLU A 92 -18.45 5.33 -10.99
CA GLU A 92 -18.41 4.05 -11.68
C GLU A 92 -17.21 3.95 -12.63
N ILE A 93 -16.60 2.76 -12.68
CA ILE A 93 -15.55 2.42 -13.63
C ILE A 93 -16.06 1.39 -14.63
N LYS A 94 -15.65 1.53 -15.87
CA LYS A 94 -15.99 0.60 -16.93
C LYS A 94 -14.77 -0.24 -17.33
N VAL A 95 -14.99 -1.56 -17.44
CA VAL A 95 -13.96 -2.52 -17.85
C VAL A 95 -14.49 -3.27 -19.08
N ASP A 96 -14.04 -2.89 -20.26
CA ASP A 96 -14.53 -3.47 -21.52
C ASP A 96 -13.97 -4.89 -21.76
N ASN A 97 -12.73 -5.14 -21.33
CA ASN A 97 -12.08 -6.45 -21.43
C ASN A 97 -11.31 -6.76 -20.14
N PRO A 98 -11.92 -7.50 -19.21
CA PRO A 98 -11.28 -7.82 -17.91
C PRO A 98 -10.03 -8.71 -18.05
N ASP A 99 -9.93 -9.51 -19.11
CA ASP A 99 -8.81 -10.43 -19.34
C ASP A 99 -7.59 -9.76 -20.00
N LYS A 100 -7.73 -8.52 -20.41
CA LYS A 100 -6.62 -7.76 -21.00
C LYS A 100 -5.48 -7.59 -19.98
N GLU A 101 -4.35 -8.23 -20.26
CA GLU A 101 -3.13 -8.12 -19.43
C GLU A 101 -2.39 -6.80 -19.70
N LEU A 102 -1.91 -6.17 -18.65
CA LEU A 102 -1.03 -5.01 -18.68
C LEU A 102 0.32 -5.37 -18.04
N THR A 103 1.40 -4.91 -18.66
CA THR A 103 2.71 -4.84 -18.01
C THR A 103 2.86 -3.47 -17.35
N LEU A 104 3.14 -3.46 -16.06
CA LEU A 104 3.08 -2.30 -15.17
C LEU A 104 4.41 -2.10 -14.44
N ALA A 105 4.89 -0.86 -14.36
CA ALA A 105 6.03 -0.48 -13.51
C ALA A 105 5.59 0.55 -12.47
N TYR A 106 5.99 0.35 -11.22
CA TYR A 106 5.72 1.33 -10.16
C TYR A 106 6.65 2.52 -10.29
N ILE A 107 6.12 3.74 -10.19
CA ILE A 107 6.91 4.99 -10.34
C ILE A 107 8.09 5.08 -9.39
N GLY A 108 7.99 4.51 -8.19
CA GLY A 108 9.10 4.47 -7.24
C GLY A 108 10.29 3.65 -7.75
N ASP A 109 10.03 2.52 -8.41
CA ASP A 109 11.07 1.68 -9.01
C ASP A 109 11.71 2.36 -10.21
N VAL A 110 10.91 3.05 -11.02
CA VAL A 110 11.39 3.86 -12.16
C VAL A 110 12.30 4.99 -11.66
N ALA A 111 11.85 5.76 -10.66
CA ALA A 111 12.63 6.85 -10.09
C ALA A 111 13.95 6.34 -9.48
N HIS A 112 13.90 5.21 -8.77
CA HIS A 112 15.10 4.59 -8.20
C HIS A 112 16.09 4.14 -9.28
N ALA A 113 15.61 3.55 -10.37
CA ALA A 113 16.43 3.18 -11.51
C ALA A 113 17.10 4.40 -12.15
N PHE A 114 16.35 5.51 -12.30
CA PHE A 114 16.91 6.76 -12.88
C PHE A 114 17.96 7.38 -11.98
N ILE A 115 17.73 7.44 -10.67
CA ILE A 115 18.69 8.00 -9.71
C ILE A 115 20.02 7.24 -9.71
N LYS A 116 20.01 5.93 -9.91
CA LYS A 116 21.25 5.14 -10.01
C LYS A 116 22.18 5.65 -11.12
N HIS A 117 21.63 6.14 -12.23
CA HIS A 117 22.44 6.64 -13.35
C HIS A 117 23.08 8.01 -13.10
N LEU A 118 22.65 8.77 -12.07
CA LEU A 118 23.33 10.02 -11.69
C LEU A 118 24.77 9.80 -11.22
N TYR A 119 25.09 8.57 -10.82
CA TYR A 119 26.43 8.20 -10.32
C TYR A 119 27.21 7.35 -11.32
N VAL A 120 26.66 7.08 -12.51
CA VAL A 120 27.34 6.31 -13.56
C VAL A 120 28.11 7.25 -14.44
N THR A 121 29.44 7.17 -14.40
CA THR A 121 30.33 8.03 -15.20
C THR A 121 30.54 7.52 -16.63
N GLN A 122 30.51 6.22 -16.83
CA GLN A 122 30.64 5.59 -18.13
C GLN A 122 29.79 4.33 -18.24
N SER A 123 29.08 4.15 -19.36
CA SER A 123 28.37 2.94 -19.73
C SER A 123 28.50 2.71 -21.22
N LYS A 124 28.65 1.43 -21.61
CA LYS A 124 28.59 0.99 -23.01
C LYS A 124 27.15 0.67 -23.45
N GLU A 125 26.26 0.46 -22.48
CA GLU A 125 24.83 0.19 -22.74
C GLU A 125 24.09 1.50 -22.92
N LEU A 126 23.21 1.55 -23.90
CA LEU A 126 22.32 2.69 -24.17
C LEU A 126 20.89 2.41 -23.72
N PHE A 127 20.41 1.17 -23.89
CA PHE A 127 19.04 0.77 -23.60
C PHE A 127 18.93 0.03 -22.26
N TYR A 128 17.95 0.40 -21.49
CA TYR A 128 17.68 -0.13 -20.15
C TYR A 128 16.20 -0.47 -19.99
N GLU A 129 15.94 -1.42 -19.10
CA GLU A 129 14.59 -1.84 -18.69
C GLU A 129 14.42 -1.69 -17.18
N ILE A 130 13.17 -1.67 -16.74
CA ILE A 130 12.85 -1.74 -15.32
C ILE A 130 12.73 -3.21 -14.92
N ASN A 131 13.58 -3.65 -13.99
CA ASN A 131 13.63 -5.05 -13.57
C ASN A 131 12.37 -5.50 -12.79
N ASN A 132 11.76 -4.58 -12.02
CA ASN A 132 10.59 -4.88 -11.21
C ASN A 132 9.33 -4.44 -11.95
N VAL A 133 8.75 -5.37 -12.73
CA VAL A 133 7.49 -5.16 -13.46
C VAL A 133 6.44 -6.17 -13.01
N TYR A 134 5.17 -5.77 -13.11
CA TYR A 134 4.03 -6.58 -12.74
C TYR A 134 3.16 -6.83 -13.97
N LYS A 135 2.74 -8.09 -14.14
CA LYS A 135 1.74 -8.46 -15.14
C LYS A 135 0.42 -8.70 -14.44
N LYS A 136 -0.59 -7.94 -14.81
CA LYS A 136 -1.93 -8.00 -14.20
C LYS A 136 -2.99 -7.74 -15.24
N THR A 137 -4.08 -8.49 -15.16
CA THR A 137 -5.26 -8.23 -15.99
C THR A 137 -6.05 -7.02 -15.44
N LEU A 138 -6.85 -6.40 -16.29
CA LEU A 138 -7.73 -5.31 -15.87
C LEU A 138 -8.73 -5.79 -14.80
N GLY A 139 -9.22 -7.03 -14.91
CA GLY A 139 -10.11 -7.63 -13.91
C GLY A 139 -9.45 -7.79 -12.54
N GLU A 140 -8.20 -8.28 -12.49
CA GLU A 140 -7.45 -8.39 -11.22
C GLU A 140 -7.26 -7.01 -10.56
N ILE A 141 -6.90 -5.99 -11.34
CA ILE A 141 -6.71 -4.63 -10.84
C ILE A 141 -8.03 -4.07 -10.28
N GLN A 142 -9.14 -4.26 -11.01
CA GLN A 142 -10.46 -3.85 -10.57
C GLN A 142 -10.84 -4.50 -9.24
N GLN A 143 -10.68 -5.81 -9.12
CA GLN A 143 -11.00 -6.56 -7.90
C GLN A 143 -10.19 -6.05 -6.71
N LEU A 144 -8.89 -5.82 -6.87
CA LEU A 144 -8.03 -5.29 -5.82
C LEU A 144 -8.49 -3.89 -5.38
N LEU A 145 -8.80 -2.99 -6.32
CA LEU A 145 -9.24 -1.64 -5.99
C LEU A 145 -10.60 -1.62 -5.25
N PHE A 146 -11.52 -2.51 -5.63
CA PHE A 146 -12.78 -2.67 -4.88
C PHE A 146 -12.54 -3.24 -3.48
N MET A 147 -11.65 -4.23 -3.35
CA MET A 147 -11.25 -4.76 -2.04
C MET A 147 -10.64 -3.67 -1.15
N PHE A 148 -9.83 -2.77 -1.71
CA PHE A 148 -9.27 -1.64 -0.97
C PHE A 148 -10.34 -0.64 -0.52
N ARG A 149 -11.33 -0.34 -1.36
CA ARG A 149 -12.48 0.48 -0.99
C ARG A 149 -13.26 -0.15 0.16
N ASP A 150 -13.59 -1.42 0.01
CA ASP A 150 -14.47 -2.14 0.93
C ASP A 150 -13.79 -2.41 2.27
N SER A 151 -12.43 -2.44 2.31
CA SER A 151 -11.64 -2.61 3.53
C SER A 151 -11.91 -1.53 4.60
N ARG A 152 -12.40 -0.37 4.20
CA ARG A 152 -12.78 0.71 5.13
C ARG A 152 -14.14 0.50 5.80
N GLN A 153 -14.94 -0.47 5.32
CA GLN A 153 -16.23 -0.83 5.89
C GLN A 153 -16.17 -2.20 6.59
N ASN A 154 -15.59 -3.20 5.92
CA ASN A 154 -15.49 -4.56 6.46
C ASN A 154 -14.25 -4.77 7.34
N LEU A 155 -13.34 -3.77 7.39
CA LEU A 155 -12.09 -3.74 8.15
C LEU A 155 -11.09 -4.81 7.72
N LEU A 156 -11.35 -5.52 6.61
CA LEU A 156 -10.48 -6.58 6.10
C LEU A 156 -9.33 -5.99 5.29
N ILE A 157 -8.12 -6.05 5.83
CA ILE A 157 -6.92 -5.62 5.11
C ILE A 157 -6.43 -6.78 4.24
N PRO A 158 -6.31 -6.58 2.91
CA PRO A 158 -5.72 -7.58 2.03
C PRO A 158 -4.23 -7.76 2.29
N ASN A 159 -3.64 -8.81 1.70
CA ASN A 159 -2.19 -9.04 1.84
C ASN A 159 -1.38 -8.00 1.06
N ILE A 160 -1.05 -6.90 1.74
CA ILE A 160 -0.30 -5.75 1.19
C ILE A 160 1.15 -5.70 1.69
N ALA A 161 1.69 -6.80 2.22
CA ALA A 161 3.04 -6.83 2.78
C ALA A 161 4.14 -6.62 1.71
N LYS A 162 3.92 -7.10 0.49
CA LYS A 162 4.87 -7.04 -0.62
C LYS A 162 4.16 -7.08 -1.98
N GLY A 163 4.94 -6.94 -3.05
CA GLY A 163 4.46 -7.14 -4.43
C GLY A 163 3.57 -6.02 -4.94
N PHE A 164 2.79 -6.35 -5.95
CA PHE A 164 1.91 -5.42 -6.66
C PHE A 164 0.84 -4.82 -5.74
N GLU A 165 0.24 -5.63 -4.89
CA GLU A 165 -0.83 -5.24 -3.98
C GLU A 165 -0.37 -4.11 -3.04
N ARG A 166 0.86 -4.18 -2.53
CA ARG A 166 1.45 -3.14 -1.69
C ARG A 166 1.53 -1.79 -2.39
N VAL A 167 2.10 -1.75 -3.60
CA VAL A 167 2.30 -0.49 -4.33
C VAL A 167 1.01 0.03 -4.94
N LEU A 168 0.06 -0.87 -5.29
CA LEU A 168 -1.27 -0.49 -5.74
C LEU A 168 -2.10 0.12 -4.58
N TYR A 169 -2.04 -0.46 -3.38
CA TYR A 169 -2.72 0.08 -2.21
C TYR A 169 -2.19 1.47 -1.83
N ALA A 170 -0.86 1.64 -1.82
CA ALA A 170 -0.24 2.95 -1.60
C ALA A 170 -0.67 3.98 -2.67
N THR A 171 -0.79 3.54 -3.92
CA THR A 171 -1.31 4.38 -5.02
C THR A 171 -2.77 4.73 -4.78
N TYR A 172 -3.64 3.74 -4.46
CA TYR A 172 -5.05 3.95 -4.17
C TYR A 172 -5.26 4.98 -3.04
N LEU A 173 -4.56 4.83 -1.92
CA LEU A 173 -4.65 5.76 -0.79
C LEU A 173 -4.25 7.19 -1.17
N SER A 174 -3.30 7.36 -2.10
CA SER A 174 -2.86 8.68 -2.55
C SER A 174 -3.93 9.45 -3.36
N PHE A 175 -4.99 8.77 -3.80
CA PHE A 175 -6.13 9.36 -4.51
C PHE A 175 -7.33 9.66 -3.62
N LEU A 176 -7.30 9.29 -2.33
CA LEU A 176 -8.37 9.64 -1.41
C LEU A 176 -8.56 11.15 -1.34
N PRO A 177 -9.81 11.65 -1.41
CA PRO A 177 -10.10 13.05 -1.09
C PRO A 177 -9.67 13.40 0.33
N THR A 178 -9.22 14.62 0.55
CA THR A 178 -8.68 15.07 1.85
C THR A 178 -9.70 15.02 3.00
N ASP A 179 -10.97 15.12 2.69
CA ASP A 179 -12.09 14.98 3.63
C ASP A 179 -12.49 13.52 3.90
N LYS A 180 -11.92 12.56 3.15
CA LYS A 180 -12.17 11.12 3.31
C LYS A 180 -11.00 10.34 3.92
N PHE A 181 -10.04 10.99 4.61
CA PHE A 181 -8.92 10.27 5.24
C PHE A 181 -9.35 9.46 6.47
N SER A 182 -10.39 9.88 7.17
CA SER A 182 -10.97 9.17 8.30
C SER A 182 -12.25 8.41 7.93
N TYR A 183 -12.56 7.39 8.71
CA TYR A 183 -13.84 6.68 8.66
C TYR A 183 -14.21 6.20 10.06
N LYS A 184 -15.53 6.13 10.30
CA LYS A 184 -16.07 5.69 11.59
C LYS A 184 -16.06 4.18 11.69
N LEU A 185 -15.70 3.68 12.86
CA LEU A 185 -15.84 2.26 13.18
C LEU A 185 -17.28 1.99 13.66
N SER A 186 -17.80 0.82 13.30
CA SER A 186 -19.00 0.27 13.88
C SER A 186 -18.63 -0.67 15.01
N GLY A 187 -19.26 -0.54 16.16
CA GLY A 187 -18.96 -1.34 17.34
C GLY A 187 -20.18 -1.59 18.19
N HIS A 188 -19.95 -2.27 19.32
CA HIS A 188 -20.97 -2.55 20.32
C HIS A 188 -20.75 -1.69 21.56
N GLU A 189 -21.81 -1.09 22.06
CA GLU A 189 -21.82 -0.33 23.29
C GLU A 189 -22.95 -0.84 24.20
N ASP A 190 -22.62 -1.11 25.47
CA ASP A 190 -23.58 -1.49 26.50
C ASP A 190 -23.20 -0.88 27.87
N ALA A 191 -23.91 -1.23 28.93
CA ALA A 191 -23.63 -0.73 30.27
C ALA A 191 -22.22 -1.10 30.80
N ARG A 192 -21.56 -2.09 30.21
CA ARG A 192 -20.22 -2.55 30.60
C ARG A 192 -19.11 -1.75 29.91
N GLY A 193 -19.40 -1.03 28.83
CA GLY A 193 -18.46 -0.29 28.02
C GLY A 193 -18.62 -0.56 26.53
N THR A 194 -17.54 -0.41 25.76
CA THR A 194 -17.57 -0.53 24.30
C THR A 194 -16.65 -1.62 23.78
N PHE A 195 -16.90 -2.06 22.56
CA PHE A 195 -15.97 -2.89 21.79
C PHE A 195 -16.04 -2.51 20.32
N TYR A 196 -14.88 -2.21 19.73
CA TYR A 196 -14.73 -1.91 18.31
C TYR A 196 -13.65 -2.77 17.69
N GLU A 197 -13.95 -3.37 16.54
CA GLU A 197 -12.92 -3.93 15.69
C GLU A 197 -12.22 -2.80 14.92
N ILE A 198 -10.88 -2.87 14.81
CA ILE A 198 -10.07 -1.86 14.13
C ILE A 198 -9.64 -2.36 12.76
N LEU A 199 -9.21 -3.61 12.70
CA LEU A 199 -8.80 -4.28 11.47
C LEU A 199 -8.90 -5.80 11.59
N LYS A 200 -9.06 -6.45 10.43
CA LYS A 200 -9.04 -7.90 10.25
C LYS A 200 -8.05 -8.26 9.16
N THR A 201 -7.47 -9.43 9.26
CA THR A 201 -6.65 -10.03 8.21
C THR A 201 -7.24 -11.39 7.82
N LEU A 202 -6.88 -11.89 6.64
CA LEU A 202 -7.39 -13.17 6.16
C LEU A 202 -6.81 -14.36 6.93
N ASP A 203 -5.60 -14.24 7.45
CA ASP A 203 -4.79 -15.35 7.96
C ASP A 203 -4.13 -15.08 9.32
N SER A 204 -4.18 -13.84 9.81
CA SER A 204 -3.43 -13.41 11.00
C SER A 204 -4.32 -12.81 12.09
N GLY A 205 -5.64 -13.03 12.02
CA GLY A 205 -6.59 -12.62 13.03
C GLY A 205 -7.06 -11.18 12.90
N GLN A 206 -7.56 -10.65 14.02
CA GLN A 206 -8.17 -9.33 14.11
C GLN A 206 -7.64 -8.55 15.29
N LEU A 207 -7.64 -7.23 15.17
CA LEU A 207 -7.32 -6.28 16.24
C LEU A 207 -8.57 -5.50 16.63
N GLY A 208 -8.84 -5.44 17.93
CA GLY A 208 -9.95 -4.68 18.49
C GLY A 208 -9.51 -3.80 19.66
N ILE A 209 -10.37 -2.90 20.04
CA ILE A 209 -10.26 -2.05 21.22
C ILE A 209 -11.54 -2.14 22.05
N SER A 210 -11.37 -2.24 23.35
CA SER A 210 -12.48 -2.30 24.31
C SER A 210 -12.31 -1.25 25.40
N THR A 211 -13.40 -0.58 25.76
CA THR A 211 -13.46 0.13 27.04
C THR A 211 -14.22 -0.72 28.05
N THR A 212 -13.82 -0.68 29.30
CA THR A 212 -14.50 -1.36 30.41
C THR A 212 -14.74 -0.36 31.54
N LYS A 213 -15.99 -0.21 31.95
CA LYS A 213 -16.41 0.73 33.01
C LYS A 213 -15.80 0.34 34.36
N PRO A 214 -15.63 1.30 35.32
CA PRO A 214 -15.17 1.03 36.66
C PRO A 214 -15.95 -0.09 37.36
N GLY A 215 -15.24 -1.03 37.99
CA GLY A 215 -15.80 -2.16 38.72
C GLY A 215 -16.47 -3.24 37.85
N VAL A 216 -16.42 -3.10 36.54
CA VAL A 216 -17.05 -4.05 35.61
C VAL A 216 -16.09 -5.17 35.25
N THR A 217 -16.61 -6.40 35.29
CA THR A 217 -15.95 -7.62 34.78
C THR A 217 -16.52 -8.02 33.44
N ARG A 218 -15.65 -8.28 32.46
CA ARG A 218 -15.98 -8.83 31.12
C ARG A 218 -15.32 -10.19 30.92
N GLY A 219 -15.94 -11.05 30.14
CA GLY A 219 -15.45 -12.41 29.84
C GLY A 219 -16.23 -13.46 30.59
N ASN A 220 -15.58 -14.23 31.49
CA ASN A 220 -16.10 -15.42 32.17
C ASN A 220 -16.42 -16.56 31.19
N HIS A 221 -15.56 -16.71 30.16
CA HIS A 221 -15.67 -17.77 29.15
C HIS A 221 -14.32 -18.40 28.85
N TYR A 222 -14.30 -19.43 28.04
CA TYR A 222 -13.07 -20.07 27.56
C TYR A 222 -13.17 -20.34 26.08
N HIS A 223 -12.02 -20.58 25.45
CA HIS A 223 -11.91 -20.92 24.04
C HIS A 223 -11.26 -22.29 23.86
N ASN A 224 -11.59 -22.98 22.76
CA ASN A 224 -10.98 -24.26 22.40
C ASN A 224 -9.81 -24.09 21.43
N THR A 225 -9.89 -23.13 20.50
CA THR A 225 -8.89 -22.91 19.44
C THR A 225 -8.55 -21.43 19.25
N LYS A 226 -9.42 -20.53 19.68
CA LYS A 226 -9.19 -19.07 19.59
C LYS A 226 -8.14 -18.66 20.62
N ASN A 227 -7.05 -18.09 20.14
CA ASN A 227 -6.00 -17.49 20.96
C ASN A 227 -6.19 -15.98 21.00
N GLU A 228 -5.94 -15.38 22.15
CA GLU A 228 -6.09 -13.94 22.33
C GLU A 228 -4.86 -13.38 23.04
N LYS A 229 -4.61 -12.08 22.83
CA LYS A 229 -3.63 -11.27 23.53
C LYS A 229 -4.29 -9.99 24.00
N PHE A 230 -4.15 -9.67 25.28
CA PHE A 230 -4.69 -8.44 25.86
C PHE A 230 -3.55 -7.51 26.27
N LEU A 231 -3.75 -6.22 26.03
CA LEU A 231 -2.85 -5.14 26.46
C LEU A 231 -3.69 -3.98 27.00
N VAL A 232 -3.59 -3.72 28.30
CA VAL A 232 -4.23 -2.54 28.91
C VAL A 232 -3.36 -1.31 28.62
N VAL A 233 -3.95 -0.30 27.95
CA VAL A 233 -3.28 0.93 27.52
C VAL A 233 -3.74 2.18 28.28
N SER A 234 -4.85 2.06 29.04
CA SER A 234 -5.35 3.12 29.95
C SER A 234 -6.07 2.49 31.12
N GLY A 235 -5.86 3.01 32.32
CA GLY A 235 -6.44 2.48 33.54
C GLY A 235 -5.64 1.29 34.11
N ASN A 236 -6.27 0.60 35.04
CA ASN A 236 -5.70 -0.57 35.74
C ASN A 236 -6.80 -1.62 35.97
N GLY A 237 -6.39 -2.88 35.97
CA GLY A 237 -7.32 -3.99 36.12
C GLY A 237 -6.64 -5.28 36.52
N VAL A 238 -7.41 -6.35 36.50
CA VAL A 238 -6.93 -7.71 36.73
C VAL A 238 -7.51 -8.65 35.70
N ILE A 239 -6.65 -9.49 35.13
CA ILE A 239 -7.03 -10.61 34.27
C ILE A 239 -6.95 -11.87 35.09
N ARG A 240 -8.08 -12.60 35.22
CA ARG A 240 -8.12 -13.84 35.99
C ARG A 240 -8.25 -15.03 35.05
N PHE A 241 -7.54 -16.10 35.38
CA PHE A 241 -7.58 -17.38 34.70
C PHE A 241 -7.94 -18.48 35.66
N ARG A 242 -8.82 -19.37 35.23
CA ARG A 242 -9.12 -20.61 35.97
C ARG A 242 -9.04 -21.80 35.01
N LYS A 243 -8.16 -22.75 35.27
CA LYS A 243 -8.10 -23.99 34.48
C LYS A 243 -9.43 -24.74 34.60
N ILE A 244 -10.00 -25.16 33.47
CA ILE A 244 -11.35 -25.80 33.45
C ILE A 244 -11.46 -26.99 34.42
N GLN A 245 -10.40 -27.82 34.51
CA GLN A 245 -10.38 -29.02 35.31
C GLN A 245 -9.87 -28.80 36.77
N SER A 246 -9.60 -27.56 37.16
CA SER A 246 -9.11 -27.27 38.52
C SER A 246 -9.77 -25.99 39.05
N GLY A 247 -9.94 -25.91 40.38
CA GLY A 247 -10.49 -24.71 41.01
C GLY A 247 -9.48 -23.56 41.17
N LYS A 248 -8.21 -23.78 40.81
CA LYS A 248 -7.14 -22.79 41.06
C LYS A 248 -7.31 -21.60 40.12
N VAL A 249 -7.32 -20.39 40.69
CA VAL A 249 -7.36 -19.11 40.01
C VAL A 249 -5.97 -18.49 39.98
N PHE A 250 -5.61 -17.88 38.87
CA PHE A 250 -4.40 -17.08 38.67
C PHE A 250 -4.80 -15.65 38.33
N GLU A 251 -4.13 -14.68 38.91
CA GLU A 251 -4.41 -13.25 38.70
C GLU A 251 -3.20 -12.55 38.11
N TYR A 252 -3.45 -11.77 37.07
CA TYR A 252 -2.48 -10.89 36.42
C TYR A 252 -2.97 -9.45 36.55
N TYR A 253 -2.33 -8.68 37.45
CA TYR A 253 -2.62 -7.25 37.60
C TYR A 253 -1.96 -6.48 36.46
N VAL A 254 -2.75 -5.72 35.73
CA VAL A 254 -2.37 -5.02 34.52
C VAL A 254 -2.66 -3.53 34.63
N SER A 255 -1.80 -2.69 34.05
CA SER A 255 -1.98 -1.26 34.08
C SER A 255 -1.33 -0.57 32.87
N SER A 256 -1.75 0.67 32.58
CA SER A 256 -1.09 1.53 31.60
C SER A 256 0.29 2.03 32.03
N GLU A 257 0.64 1.94 33.31
CA GLU A 257 1.96 2.32 33.82
C GLU A 257 3.02 1.26 33.50
N LYS A 258 2.60 0.01 33.37
CA LYS A 258 3.44 -1.12 33.00
C LYS A 258 2.80 -1.89 31.85
N LEU A 259 3.16 -1.53 30.62
CA LEU A 259 2.62 -2.17 29.42
C LEU A 259 3.12 -3.62 29.31
N GLU A 260 2.22 -4.56 29.57
CA GLU A 260 2.47 -6.00 29.42
C GLU A 260 1.38 -6.64 28.56
N VAL A 261 1.81 -7.45 27.59
CA VAL A 261 0.89 -8.30 26.84
C VAL A 261 0.61 -9.56 27.65
N VAL A 262 -0.67 -9.84 27.87
CA VAL A 262 -1.12 -11.07 28.52
C VAL A 262 -1.70 -12.00 27.46
N ASP A 263 -1.08 -13.16 27.28
CA ASP A 263 -1.61 -14.24 26.44
C ASP A 263 -2.80 -14.92 27.14
N ILE A 264 -3.88 -15.14 26.39
CA ILE A 264 -5.07 -15.84 26.85
C ILE A 264 -5.02 -17.27 26.31
N PRO A 265 -4.51 -18.24 27.07
CA PRO A 265 -4.34 -19.60 26.59
C PRO A 265 -5.68 -20.35 26.53
N VAL A 266 -5.81 -21.23 25.56
CA VAL A 266 -6.98 -22.12 25.45
C VAL A 266 -7.06 -23.06 26.67
N GLY A 267 -8.27 -23.49 27.01
CA GLY A 267 -8.50 -24.37 28.15
C GLY A 267 -8.53 -23.69 29.54
N TYR A 268 -8.46 -22.38 29.57
CA TYR A 268 -8.69 -21.57 30.76
C TYR A 268 -9.92 -20.70 30.60
N THR A 269 -10.81 -20.75 31.60
CA THR A 269 -11.83 -19.68 31.74
C THR A 269 -11.11 -18.41 32.15
N HIS A 270 -11.39 -17.32 31.47
CA HIS A 270 -10.77 -16.04 31.76
C HIS A 270 -11.80 -14.88 31.82
N ASN A 271 -11.39 -13.84 32.49
CA ASN A 271 -12.07 -12.55 32.51
C ASN A 271 -11.06 -11.42 32.70
N ILE A 272 -11.54 -10.19 32.47
CA ILE A 272 -10.83 -8.97 32.79
C ILE A 272 -11.76 -8.05 33.58
N GLU A 273 -11.28 -7.50 34.68
CA GLU A 273 -12.01 -6.56 35.53
C GLU A 273 -11.28 -5.23 35.63
N ASN A 274 -12.02 -4.14 35.49
CA ASN A 274 -11.50 -2.80 35.74
C ASN A 274 -11.50 -2.51 37.25
N LEU A 275 -10.33 -2.34 37.85
CA LEU A 275 -10.11 -2.03 39.26
C LEU A 275 -9.97 -0.52 39.52
N GLY A 276 -9.95 0.30 38.47
CA GLY A 276 -9.84 1.76 38.57
C GLY A 276 -11.20 2.44 38.73
N ASP A 277 -11.15 3.74 38.88
CA ASP A 277 -12.27 4.66 38.98
C ASP A 277 -12.66 5.35 37.66
N THR A 278 -11.88 5.09 36.61
CA THR A 278 -12.10 5.57 35.23
C THR A 278 -12.22 4.41 34.26
N ASP A 279 -12.66 4.67 33.03
CA ASP A 279 -12.75 3.66 31.99
C ASP A 279 -11.36 3.05 31.70
N MET A 280 -11.26 1.73 31.75
CA MET A 280 -10.07 0.99 31.35
C MET A 280 -10.13 0.70 29.84
N VAL A 281 -9.02 0.97 29.12
CA VAL A 281 -8.92 0.70 27.69
C VAL A 281 -7.97 -0.48 27.45
N THR A 282 -8.47 -1.48 26.73
CA THR A 282 -7.73 -2.70 26.38
C THR A 282 -7.68 -2.86 24.87
N ILE A 283 -6.47 -3.05 24.33
CA ILE A 283 -6.25 -3.52 22.98
C ILE A 283 -6.27 -5.05 22.99
N MET A 284 -6.97 -5.65 22.06
CA MET A 284 -7.13 -7.11 21.96
C MET A 284 -6.82 -7.59 20.56
N TRP A 285 -5.95 -8.59 20.48
CA TRP A 285 -5.75 -9.37 19.25
C TRP A 285 -6.36 -10.75 19.44
N ALA A 286 -6.97 -11.27 18.38
CA ALA A 286 -7.50 -12.64 18.34
C ALA A 286 -7.34 -13.25 16.95
N ASN A 287 -7.03 -14.55 16.88
CA ASN A 287 -7.00 -15.29 15.60
C ASN A 287 -8.40 -15.75 15.15
#